data_17014b16d86f75c3625a08f67dc29b84
#
_entry.id   17014b16d86f75c3625a08f67dc29b84
#
_cell.length_a   1.000
_cell.length_b   1.000
_cell.length_c   1.000
_cell.angle_alpha   90.00
_cell.angle_beta   90.00
_cell.angle_gamma   90.00
#
_symmetry.space_group_name_H-M   'P 1'
#
loop_
_entity.id
_entity.type
_entity.pdbx_description
1 polymer ?
#
loop_
_entity_poly.entity_id
_entity_poly.type
_entity_poly.pdbx_seq_one_letter_code
_entity_poly.pdbx_strand_id
1 'polypeptide(L)'
;MSVLCADVSAGQARYAALGPAEARQVLERCFRRIHQAVARHGGRLVEHTGSRPLAFFGDSLAALQAAVDMQQRVADLPPPGGQPLAMRVAICAGHQAQESRYFCQAGVNPAARLSVAAAPGKILLSVPQRALRFPWRELAADRRPELAFQCGQRRLGVFEVARQLRDQAVLRLALGDLGNGAERLAIRYRGGDLMLDETQPLLRLGRGDECELLLRDDRCSRQHGSIERRLDGFVFVDRSRNGSYLTLAGQGEIFVHRRSVALFGRGLLSLGAPAAAPAAERLQFRTAGY
;
A
#
# COMPACT_ATOMS: atom_id res chain seq x y z
N MET A 1 9.24 1.77 0.22
CA MET A 1 9.67 1.91 1.64
C MET A 1 8.50 2.42 2.47
N SER A 2 8.41 2.05 3.73
CA SER A 2 7.35 2.48 4.64
C SER A 2 7.91 3.00 5.94
N VAL A 3 7.21 3.98 6.53
CA VAL A 3 7.53 4.55 7.83
C VAL A 3 6.45 4.13 8.82
N LEU A 4 6.87 3.53 9.92
CA LEU A 4 6.01 3.15 11.03
C LEU A 4 6.30 4.04 12.23
N CYS A 5 5.26 4.54 12.89
CA CYS A 5 5.33 5.18 14.21
C CYS A 5 4.50 4.39 15.21
N ALA A 6 5.11 3.99 16.31
CA ALA A 6 4.41 3.41 17.45
C ALA A 6 4.34 4.45 18.57
N ASP A 7 3.14 4.77 19.04
CA ASP A 7 2.94 5.74 20.14
C ASP A 7 2.47 5.00 21.39
N VAL A 8 3.32 4.95 22.40
CA VAL A 8 3.03 4.34 23.72
C VAL A 8 2.41 5.34 24.70
N SER A 9 2.32 6.63 24.35
CA SER A 9 1.77 7.69 25.21
C SER A 9 0.27 7.51 25.51
N ALA A 10 -0.44 6.72 24.71
CA ALA A 10 -1.84 6.37 24.98
C ALA A 10 -2.05 5.70 26.35
N GLY A 11 -0.98 5.15 26.93
CA GLY A 11 -0.94 4.66 28.30
C GLY A 11 -0.57 5.69 29.36
N GLN A 12 -0.17 6.93 28.99
CA GLN A 12 0.37 7.90 29.96
C GLN A 12 -0.57 8.21 31.13
N ALA A 13 -1.87 8.35 30.86
CA ALA A 13 -2.86 8.53 31.93
C ALA A 13 -2.89 7.32 32.90
N ARG A 14 -2.56 6.13 32.41
CA ARG A 14 -2.50 4.88 33.19
C ARG A 14 -1.17 4.77 33.93
N TYR A 15 -0.10 5.32 33.38
CA TYR A 15 1.22 5.40 34.04
C TYR A 15 1.29 6.51 35.10
N ALA A 16 0.41 7.51 35.03
CA ALA A 16 0.35 8.59 36.03
C ALA A 16 -0.04 8.08 37.41
N ALA A 17 -0.68 6.94 37.51
CA ALA A 17 -1.01 6.27 38.78
C ALA A 17 0.17 5.45 39.34
N LEU A 18 1.24 5.26 38.56
CA LEU A 18 2.44 4.51 38.96
C LEU A 18 3.50 5.49 39.46
N GLY A 19 4.39 5.03 40.33
CA GLY A 19 5.57 5.78 40.69
C GLY A 19 6.50 6.02 39.48
N PRO A 20 7.30 7.08 39.44
CA PRO A 20 8.17 7.42 38.31
C PRO A 20 9.11 6.29 37.88
N ALA A 21 9.63 5.51 38.82
CA ALA A 21 10.51 4.37 38.56
C ALA A 21 9.76 3.22 37.88
N GLU A 22 8.55 2.90 38.32
CA GLU A 22 7.72 1.85 37.77
C GLU A 22 7.23 2.22 36.36
N ALA A 23 6.78 3.45 36.14
CA ALA A 23 6.39 3.96 34.83
C ALA A 23 7.54 3.85 33.82
N ARG A 24 8.76 4.16 34.22
CA ARG A 24 9.97 4.00 33.40
C ARG A 24 10.20 2.53 33.01
N GLN A 25 10.14 1.63 33.97
CA GLN A 25 10.30 0.19 33.71
C GLN A 25 9.26 -0.35 32.71
N VAL A 26 8.01 0.07 32.85
CA VAL A 26 6.94 -0.33 31.91
C VAL A 26 7.25 0.18 30.51
N LEU A 27 7.63 1.44 30.36
CA LEU A 27 8.01 2.02 29.05
C LEU A 27 9.21 1.29 28.42
N GLU A 28 10.24 0.99 29.22
CA GLU A 28 11.41 0.21 28.74
C GLU A 28 11.02 -1.19 28.24
N ARG A 29 10.09 -1.87 28.93
CA ARG A 29 9.55 -3.16 28.48
C ARG A 29 8.79 -3.00 27.16
N CYS A 30 7.93 -1.97 27.00
CA CYS A 30 7.25 -1.67 25.75
C CYS A 30 8.25 -1.43 24.61
N PHE A 31 9.24 -0.58 24.81
CA PHE A 31 10.25 -0.31 23.79
C PHE A 31 11.04 -1.55 23.39
N ARG A 32 11.38 -2.41 24.32
CA ARG A 32 12.05 -3.68 24.04
C ARG A 32 11.17 -4.57 23.14
N ARG A 33 9.87 -4.65 23.41
CA ARG A 33 8.91 -5.42 22.58
C ARG A 33 8.76 -4.83 21.18
N ILE A 34 8.67 -3.50 21.07
CA ILE A 34 8.64 -2.80 19.80
C ILE A 34 9.90 -3.06 18.99
N HIS A 35 11.08 -2.92 19.63
CA HIS A 35 12.37 -3.17 18.99
C HIS A 35 12.47 -4.63 18.45
N GLN A 36 12.05 -5.60 19.26
CA GLN A 36 12.02 -7.01 18.83
C GLN A 36 11.10 -7.25 17.62
N ALA A 37 9.92 -6.63 17.60
CA ALA A 37 9.00 -6.75 16.47
C ALA A 37 9.57 -6.09 15.21
N VAL A 38 10.15 -4.89 15.33
CA VAL A 38 10.80 -4.20 14.20
C VAL A 38 11.93 -5.05 13.63
N ALA A 39 12.84 -5.56 14.46
CA ALA A 39 13.98 -6.36 14.02
C ALA A 39 13.53 -7.69 13.37
N ARG A 40 12.54 -8.37 13.95
CA ARG A 40 12.00 -9.63 13.43
C ARG A 40 11.45 -9.50 12.01
N HIS A 41 10.87 -8.36 11.68
CA HIS A 41 10.29 -8.09 10.36
C HIS A 41 11.21 -7.27 9.46
N GLY A 42 12.53 -7.24 9.72
CA GLY A 42 13.54 -6.60 8.86
C GLY A 42 13.44 -5.08 8.82
N GLY A 43 12.82 -4.46 9.82
CA GLY A 43 12.77 -3.03 9.96
C GLY A 43 14.00 -2.46 10.65
N ARG A 44 14.24 -1.15 10.47
CA ARG A 44 15.29 -0.40 11.14
C ARG A 44 14.69 0.73 11.99
N LEU A 45 14.92 0.70 13.27
CA LEU A 45 14.58 1.81 14.15
C LEU A 45 15.50 3.01 13.86
N VAL A 46 14.93 4.21 13.81
CA VAL A 46 15.68 5.41 13.39
C VAL A 46 15.96 6.32 14.55
N GLU A 47 15.01 6.60 15.40
CA GLU A 47 15.20 7.42 16.60
C GLU A 47 14.02 7.31 17.54
N HIS A 48 14.31 7.59 18.84
CA HIS A 48 13.29 7.79 19.85
C HIS A 48 13.16 9.29 20.15
N THR A 49 12.09 9.91 19.70
CA THR A 49 11.68 11.19 20.28
C THR A 49 10.64 10.91 21.37
N GLY A 50 11.11 10.74 22.59
CA GLY A 50 10.24 10.48 23.74
C GLY A 50 9.49 9.16 23.66
N SER A 51 8.14 9.19 23.63
CA SER A 51 7.27 8.01 23.63
C SER A 51 6.91 7.45 22.24
N ARG A 52 7.55 7.96 21.16
CA ARG A 52 7.19 7.65 19.76
C ARG A 52 8.36 7.13 18.94
N PRO A 53 8.71 5.84 19.05
CA PRO A 53 9.71 5.25 18.18
C PRO A 53 9.25 5.24 16.72
N LEU A 54 10.18 5.57 15.81
CA LEU A 54 10.03 5.53 14.38
C LEU A 54 10.85 4.38 13.81
N ALA A 55 10.26 3.62 12.90
CA ALA A 55 10.94 2.54 12.19
C ALA A 55 10.71 2.64 10.68
N PHE A 56 11.75 2.29 9.92
CA PHE A 56 11.70 2.15 8.47
C PHE A 56 11.69 0.68 8.05
N PHE A 57 10.90 0.41 7.01
CA PHE A 57 10.82 -0.90 6.38
C PHE A 57 10.98 -0.74 4.87
N GLY A 58 11.71 -1.65 4.25
CA GLY A 58 11.82 -1.72 2.80
C GLY A 58 10.49 -2.09 2.13
N ASP A 59 9.67 -2.89 2.84
CA ASP A 59 8.39 -3.40 2.39
C ASP A 59 7.25 -2.94 3.32
N SER A 60 6.10 -2.60 2.73
CA SER A 60 4.91 -2.14 3.47
C SER A 60 4.21 -3.28 4.21
N LEU A 61 4.27 -4.50 3.68
CA LEU A 61 3.72 -5.67 4.35
C LEU A 61 4.52 -6.01 5.62
N ALA A 62 5.85 -5.97 5.54
CA ALA A 62 6.72 -6.17 6.68
C ALA A 62 6.44 -5.13 7.79
N ALA A 63 6.20 -3.86 7.41
CA ALA A 63 5.80 -2.81 8.36
C ALA A 63 4.46 -3.13 9.03
N LEU A 64 3.48 -3.64 8.28
CA LEU A 64 2.17 -4.00 8.81
C LEU A 64 2.25 -5.23 9.72
N GLN A 65 3.02 -6.26 9.34
CA GLN A 65 3.26 -7.43 10.17
C GLN A 65 3.97 -7.07 11.49
N ALA A 66 4.96 -6.16 11.42
CA ALA A 66 5.62 -5.62 12.61
C ALA A 66 4.62 -4.87 13.51
N ALA A 67 3.72 -4.07 12.93
CA ALA A 67 2.69 -3.36 13.68
C ALA A 67 1.76 -4.30 14.45
N VAL A 68 1.32 -5.39 13.82
CA VAL A 68 0.47 -6.41 14.45
C VAL A 68 1.24 -7.16 15.55
N ASP A 69 2.47 -7.60 15.25
CA ASP A 69 3.32 -8.32 16.22
C ASP A 69 3.64 -7.45 17.44
N MET A 70 3.99 -6.16 17.26
CA MET A 70 4.27 -5.28 18.39
C MET A 70 3.03 -4.96 19.23
N GLN A 71 1.85 -4.81 18.62
CA GLN A 71 0.57 -4.64 19.35
C GLN A 71 0.30 -5.85 20.25
N GLN A 72 0.50 -7.05 19.73
CA GLN A 72 0.29 -8.28 20.50
C GLN A 72 1.30 -8.39 21.63
N ARG A 73 2.58 -8.23 21.36
CA ARG A 73 3.66 -8.32 22.36
C ARG A 73 3.52 -7.30 23.48
N VAL A 74 3.00 -6.11 23.19
CA VAL A 74 2.76 -5.07 24.21
C VAL A 74 1.50 -5.41 25.01
N ALA A 75 0.45 -5.93 24.37
CA ALA A 75 -0.75 -6.37 25.08
C ALA A 75 -0.51 -7.57 26.02
N ASP A 76 0.47 -8.41 25.71
CA ASP A 76 0.87 -9.58 26.50
C ASP A 76 1.75 -9.20 27.72
N LEU A 77 2.15 -7.91 27.85
CA LEU A 77 2.88 -7.48 29.04
C LEU A 77 1.97 -7.47 30.27
N PRO A 78 2.52 -7.81 31.46
CA PRO A 78 1.76 -7.69 32.69
C PRO A 78 1.12 -6.32 32.83
N PRO A 79 -0.20 -6.25 33.04
CA PRO A 79 -0.91 -4.98 33.06
C PRO A 79 -0.54 -4.15 34.29
N PRO A 80 0.08 -2.98 34.15
CA PRO A 80 0.36 -2.11 35.29
C PRO A 80 -0.97 -1.61 35.86
N GLY A 81 -1.14 -1.73 37.18
CA GLY A 81 -2.39 -1.37 37.85
C GLY A 81 -3.62 -2.15 37.37
N GLY A 82 -3.46 -3.38 36.84
CA GLY A 82 -4.54 -4.25 36.39
C GLY A 82 -5.15 -3.87 35.03
N GLN A 83 -4.65 -2.85 34.33
CA GLN A 83 -5.15 -2.39 33.04
C GLN A 83 -4.24 -2.82 31.88
N PRO A 84 -4.75 -3.48 30.81
CA PRO A 84 -3.94 -3.89 29.68
C PRO A 84 -3.26 -2.69 29.02
N LEU A 85 -2.02 -2.87 28.60
CA LEU A 85 -1.30 -1.90 27.83
C LEU A 85 -1.84 -1.85 26.39
N ALA A 86 -2.03 -0.66 25.88
CA ALA A 86 -2.42 -0.43 24.49
C ALA A 86 -1.61 0.71 23.92
N MET A 87 -1.07 0.51 22.74
CA MET A 87 -0.38 1.56 21.99
C MET A 87 -1.15 1.92 20.72
N ARG A 88 -0.79 3.04 20.13
CA ARG A 88 -1.29 3.50 18.84
C ARG A 88 -0.20 3.25 17.80
N VAL A 89 -0.55 2.73 16.64
CA VAL A 89 0.41 2.51 15.58
C VAL A 89 -0.10 3.17 14.31
N ALA A 90 0.79 3.83 13.59
CA ALA A 90 0.50 4.33 12.26
C ALA A 90 1.62 3.98 11.29
N ILE A 91 1.23 3.65 10.07
CA ILE A 91 2.13 3.31 8.97
C ILE A 91 1.81 4.23 7.81
N CYS A 92 2.84 4.87 7.26
CA CYS A 92 2.77 5.55 5.98
C CYS A 92 3.48 4.71 4.94
N ALA A 93 2.70 4.11 4.04
CA ALA A 93 3.17 3.21 3.00
C ALA A 93 3.53 3.95 1.71
N GLY A 94 4.49 3.43 0.96
CA GLY A 94 4.79 3.89 -0.39
C GLY A 94 5.62 5.18 -0.48
N HIS A 95 6.48 5.46 0.49
CA HIS A 95 7.38 6.62 0.45
C HIS A 95 8.70 6.26 -0.25
N GLN A 96 9.24 7.19 -1.04
CA GLN A 96 10.59 7.05 -1.58
C GLN A 96 11.64 7.29 -0.48
N ALA A 97 12.84 6.72 -0.64
CA ALA A 97 13.92 6.82 0.34
C ALA A 97 14.33 8.28 0.66
N GLN A 98 14.28 9.16 -0.36
CA GLN A 98 14.58 10.58 -0.21
C GLN A 98 13.50 11.33 0.57
N GLU A 99 12.21 11.03 0.34
CA GLU A 99 11.09 11.61 1.08
C GLU A 99 11.16 11.24 2.56
N SER A 100 11.60 10.03 2.88
CA SER A 100 11.71 9.56 4.26
C SER A 100 12.78 10.32 5.06
N ARG A 101 13.89 10.70 4.42
CA ARG A 101 14.91 11.57 5.06
C ARG A 101 14.36 12.98 5.32
N TYR A 102 13.59 13.51 4.36
CA TYR A 102 12.97 14.84 4.49
C TYR A 102 11.96 14.88 5.64
N PHE A 103 11.14 13.83 5.80
CA PHE A 103 10.15 13.72 6.87
C PHE A 103 10.79 13.68 8.26
N CYS A 104 11.98 13.12 8.42
CA CYS A 104 12.70 13.12 9.68
C CYS A 104 13.34 14.49 10.00
N GLN A 105 13.77 15.24 8.99
CA GLN A 105 14.44 16.54 9.14
C GLN A 105 13.47 17.71 9.33
N ALA A 106 12.28 17.66 8.72
CA ALA A 106 11.29 18.74 8.79
C ALA A 106 10.41 18.73 10.04
N GLY A 107 10.70 17.89 11.04
CA GLY A 107 10.01 17.87 12.33
C GLY A 107 8.55 17.38 12.31
N VAL A 108 8.01 17.00 11.15
CA VAL A 108 6.60 16.59 11.01
C VAL A 108 6.52 15.28 10.23
N ASN A 109 6.81 14.17 10.90
CA ASN A 109 6.62 12.86 10.29
C ASN A 109 5.11 12.53 10.15
N PRO A 110 4.61 12.24 8.93
CA PRO A 110 3.19 11.91 8.71
C PRO A 110 2.72 10.70 9.51
N ALA A 111 3.58 9.68 9.71
CA ALA A 111 3.24 8.53 10.54
C ALA A 111 3.11 8.93 12.02
N ALA A 112 3.95 9.82 12.52
CA ALA A 112 3.83 10.34 13.88
C ALA A 112 2.57 11.19 14.09
N ARG A 113 2.17 11.98 13.09
CA ARG A 113 0.89 12.71 13.12
C ARG A 113 -0.30 11.76 13.11
N LEU A 114 -0.26 10.77 12.23
CA LEU A 114 -1.34 9.81 12.09
C LEU A 114 -1.47 8.91 13.32
N SER A 115 -0.36 8.58 14.01
CA SER A 115 -0.40 7.76 15.23
C SER A 115 -1.21 8.43 16.36
N VAL A 116 -1.21 9.75 16.44
CA VAL A 116 -2.02 10.50 17.43
C VAL A 116 -3.52 10.37 17.15
N ALA A 117 -3.91 10.26 15.88
CA ALA A 117 -5.31 10.08 15.48
C ALA A 117 -5.82 8.64 15.67
N ALA A 118 -4.92 7.68 15.88
CA ALA A 118 -5.31 6.30 16.15
C ALA A 118 -5.93 6.16 17.55
N ALA A 119 -6.95 5.35 17.69
CA ALA A 119 -7.42 4.93 18.99
C ALA A 119 -6.42 3.94 19.64
N PRO A 120 -6.35 3.86 20.98
CA PRO A 120 -5.51 2.89 21.67
C PRO A 120 -5.77 1.45 21.19
N GLY A 121 -4.72 0.71 20.88
CA GLY A 121 -4.81 -0.66 20.35
C GLY A 121 -5.12 -0.76 18.87
N LYS A 122 -5.19 0.35 18.12
CA LYS A 122 -5.49 0.38 16.70
C LYS A 122 -4.25 0.65 15.85
N ILE A 123 -4.30 0.18 14.60
CA ILE A 123 -3.28 0.40 13.58
C ILE A 123 -3.93 1.21 12.46
N LEU A 124 -3.37 2.37 12.16
CA LEU A 124 -3.74 3.17 10.99
C LEU A 124 -2.70 2.97 9.89
N LEU A 125 -3.17 2.71 8.68
CA LEU A 125 -2.35 2.57 7.49
C LEU A 125 -2.73 3.66 6.50
N SER A 126 -1.81 4.55 6.17
CA SER A 126 -2.00 5.47 5.05
C SER A 126 -1.41 4.91 3.77
N VAL A 127 -2.17 5.04 2.70
CA VAL A 127 -1.81 4.52 1.37
C VAL A 127 -2.04 5.59 0.30
N PRO A 128 -1.28 5.56 -0.81
CA PRO A 128 -1.55 6.40 -1.96
C PRO A 128 -2.96 6.19 -2.51
N GLN A 129 -3.51 7.22 -3.15
CA GLN A 129 -4.89 7.22 -3.66
C GLN A 129 -5.19 6.06 -4.63
N ARG A 130 -4.18 5.61 -5.40
CA ARG A 130 -4.30 4.43 -6.28
C ARG A 130 -4.67 3.16 -5.53
N ALA A 131 -4.17 2.99 -4.32
CA ALA A 131 -4.43 1.83 -3.48
C ALA A 131 -5.82 1.85 -2.80
N LEU A 132 -6.57 2.95 -2.88
CA LEU A 132 -7.92 3.03 -2.31
C LEU A 132 -8.92 2.10 -3.00
N ARG A 133 -8.59 1.60 -4.19
CA ARG A 133 -9.46 0.72 -5.00
C ARG A 133 -9.30 -0.77 -4.66
N PHE A 134 -8.33 -1.13 -3.81
CA PHE A 134 -8.18 -2.50 -3.35
C PHE A 134 -9.35 -2.93 -2.46
N PRO A 135 -9.66 -4.24 -2.41
CA PRO A 135 -10.71 -4.77 -1.56
C PRO A 135 -10.30 -4.82 -0.09
N TRP A 136 -10.04 -3.64 0.50
CA TRP A 136 -9.56 -3.49 1.88
C TRP A 136 -10.46 -4.14 2.93
N ARG A 137 -11.77 -4.25 2.66
CA ARG A 137 -12.72 -4.94 3.56
C ARG A 137 -12.43 -6.42 3.68
N GLU A 138 -12.01 -7.06 2.58
CA GLU A 138 -11.61 -8.48 2.58
C GLU A 138 -10.35 -8.70 3.42
N LEU A 139 -9.54 -7.66 3.57
CA LEU A 139 -8.32 -7.63 4.38
C LEU A 139 -8.57 -7.21 5.83
N ALA A 140 -9.82 -7.10 6.25
CA ALA A 140 -10.21 -6.58 7.57
C ALA A 140 -9.63 -5.17 7.85
N ALA A 141 -9.69 -4.31 6.83
CA ALA A 141 -9.27 -2.91 6.92
C ALA A 141 -10.43 -1.98 6.56
N ASP A 142 -10.81 -1.12 7.49
CA ASP A 142 -11.90 -0.17 7.33
C ASP A 142 -11.38 1.20 6.91
N ARG A 143 -11.98 1.76 5.87
CA ARG A 143 -11.59 3.07 5.37
C ARG A 143 -12.00 4.18 6.34
N ARG A 144 -11.06 5.09 6.61
CA ARG A 144 -11.24 6.27 7.47
C ARG A 144 -11.09 7.54 6.63
N PRO A 145 -12.13 7.94 5.86
CA PRO A 145 -12.03 9.06 4.91
C PRO A 145 -11.80 10.40 5.62
N GLU A 146 -12.25 10.55 6.85
CA GLU A 146 -12.04 11.74 7.68
C GLU A 146 -10.57 11.96 8.10
N LEU A 147 -9.75 10.91 8.05
CA LEU A 147 -8.33 10.96 8.35
C LEU A 147 -7.46 11.13 7.10
N ALA A 148 -8.05 11.21 5.91
CA ALA A 148 -7.30 11.43 4.67
C ALA A 148 -6.58 12.78 4.72
N PHE A 149 -5.33 12.82 4.26
CA PHE A 149 -4.50 14.03 4.32
C PHE A 149 -3.62 14.20 3.09
N GLN A 150 -3.13 15.44 2.91
CA GLN A 150 -2.18 15.80 1.86
C GLN A 150 -0.75 15.65 2.40
N CYS A 151 0.10 14.94 1.65
CA CYS A 151 1.52 14.82 1.94
C CYS A 151 2.31 15.22 0.67
N GLY A 152 2.88 16.42 0.66
CA GLY A 152 3.43 17.02 -0.55
C GLY A 152 2.35 17.16 -1.62
N GLN A 153 2.62 16.66 -2.82
CA GLN A 153 1.66 16.64 -3.93
C GLN A 153 0.70 15.44 -3.90
N ARG A 154 0.85 14.51 -2.95
CA ARG A 154 0.08 13.27 -2.90
C ARG A 154 -1.03 13.34 -1.85
N ARG A 155 -2.23 12.96 -2.26
CA ARG A 155 -3.33 12.72 -1.32
C ARG A 155 -3.26 11.26 -0.87
N LEU A 156 -3.25 11.06 0.45
CA LEU A 156 -3.20 9.74 1.08
C LEU A 156 -4.56 9.40 1.67
N GLY A 157 -5.01 8.18 1.42
CA GLY A 157 -6.16 7.62 2.11
C GLY A 157 -5.71 6.85 3.34
N VAL A 158 -6.59 6.74 4.34
CA VAL A 158 -6.30 6.07 5.61
C VAL A 158 -7.26 4.92 5.84
N PHE A 159 -6.71 3.82 6.33
CA PHE A 159 -7.43 2.62 6.75
C PHE A 159 -7.08 2.28 8.20
N GLU A 160 -8.08 1.87 8.95
CA GLU A 160 -7.90 1.21 10.24
C GLU A 160 -7.81 -0.30 9.99
N VAL A 161 -6.71 -0.91 10.39
CA VAL A 161 -6.43 -2.31 10.12
C VAL A 161 -6.68 -3.13 11.39
N ALA A 162 -7.38 -4.27 11.24
CA ALA A 162 -7.59 -5.21 12.32
C ALA A 162 -6.30 -5.90 12.75
N ARG A 163 -6.23 -6.31 14.02
CA ARG A 163 -5.07 -7.05 14.57
C ARG A 163 -4.82 -8.40 13.89
N GLN A 164 -5.84 -9.01 13.28
CA GLN A 164 -5.72 -10.27 12.56
C GLN A 164 -5.79 -10.00 11.07
N LEU A 165 -4.67 -10.18 10.39
CA LEU A 165 -4.58 -10.09 8.94
C LEU A 165 -5.09 -11.39 8.33
N ARG A 166 -6.20 -11.32 7.57
CA ARG A 166 -6.87 -12.52 7.07
C ARG A 166 -6.18 -13.15 5.88
N ASP A 167 -5.65 -12.37 4.95
CA ASP A 167 -5.00 -12.91 3.74
C ASP A 167 -3.69 -12.18 3.45
N GLN A 168 -2.58 -12.85 3.76
CA GLN A 168 -1.24 -12.31 3.53
C GLN A 168 -0.88 -12.20 2.04
N ALA A 169 -1.45 -13.06 1.18
CA ALA A 169 -1.18 -13.02 -0.25
C ALA A 169 -1.80 -11.78 -0.89
N VAL A 170 -3.05 -11.48 -0.55
CA VAL A 170 -3.74 -10.26 -1.03
C VAL A 170 -3.10 -9.01 -0.45
N LEU A 171 -2.65 -9.04 0.82
CA LEU A 171 -1.89 -7.95 1.42
C LEU A 171 -0.54 -7.71 0.73
N ARG A 172 0.18 -8.77 0.33
CA ARG A 172 1.42 -8.63 -0.45
C ARG A 172 1.17 -7.94 -1.77
N LEU A 173 0.10 -8.29 -2.47
CA LEU A 173 -0.28 -7.65 -3.73
C LEU A 173 -0.71 -6.19 -3.52
N ALA A 174 -1.50 -5.91 -2.49
CA ALA A 174 -1.95 -4.56 -2.19
C ALA A 174 -0.83 -3.62 -1.71
N LEU A 175 0.12 -4.13 -0.92
CA LEU A 175 1.15 -3.34 -0.26
C LEU A 175 2.52 -3.42 -0.96
N GLY A 176 2.82 -4.51 -1.66
CA GLY A 176 4.09 -4.69 -2.36
C GLY A 176 4.36 -3.60 -3.39
N ASP A 177 3.32 -3.07 -3.99
CA ASP A 177 3.37 -2.06 -5.05
C ASP A 177 3.33 -0.59 -4.56
N LEU A 178 3.16 -0.37 -3.27
CA LEU A 178 3.07 1.00 -2.72
C LEU A 178 4.42 1.74 -2.69
N GLY A 179 5.53 1.02 -2.86
CA GLY A 179 6.89 1.55 -2.73
C GLY A 179 7.43 2.28 -3.95
N ASN A 180 6.94 1.92 -5.13
CA ASN A 180 7.40 2.49 -6.39
C ASN A 180 6.20 2.93 -7.20
N GLY A 181 5.99 4.23 -7.38
CA GLY A 181 5.32 4.71 -8.57
C GLY A 181 6.12 4.13 -9.73
N ALA A 182 5.58 3.11 -10.43
CA ALA A 182 6.31 2.44 -11.47
C ALA A 182 6.75 3.48 -12.50
N GLU A 183 8.05 3.70 -12.60
CA GLU A 183 8.60 4.66 -13.55
C GLU A 183 8.44 4.15 -14.98
N ARG A 184 8.33 2.82 -15.15
CA ARG A 184 8.21 2.15 -16.44
C ARG A 184 7.22 0.99 -16.39
N LEU A 185 6.47 0.82 -17.48
CA LEU A 185 5.60 -0.32 -17.72
C LEU A 185 6.07 -1.06 -18.97
N ALA A 186 6.58 -2.27 -18.79
CA ALA A 186 6.89 -3.17 -19.90
C ALA A 186 5.61 -3.91 -20.31
N ILE A 187 5.31 -3.91 -21.60
CA ILE A 187 4.17 -4.60 -22.20
C ILE A 187 4.70 -5.55 -23.26
N ARG A 188 4.31 -6.82 -23.19
CA ARG A 188 4.56 -7.80 -24.23
C ARG A 188 3.28 -8.15 -24.95
N TYR A 189 3.29 -7.93 -26.25
CA TYR A 189 2.17 -8.23 -27.14
C TYR A 189 2.65 -8.88 -28.44
N ARG A 190 2.14 -10.08 -28.76
CA ARG A 190 2.47 -10.85 -29.98
C ARG A 190 3.97 -11.00 -30.26
N GLY A 191 4.79 -11.16 -29.18
CA GLY A 191 6.24 -11.28 -29.29
C GLY A 191 7.02 -9.98 -29.40
N GLY A 192 6.34 -8.83 -29.51
CA GLY A 192 6.94 -7.52 -29.40
C GLY A 192 6.90 -6.98 -27.97
N ASP A 193 7.93 -6.26 -27.57
CA ASP A 193 8.03 -5.59 -26.28
C ASP A 193 7.87 -4.07 -26.49
N LEU A 194 7.00 -3.46 -25.68
CA LEU A 194 6.75 -2.03 -25.63
C LEU A 194 7.05 -1.53 -24.22
N MET A 195 7.52 -0.29 -24.12
CA MET A 195 7.79 0.34 -22.84
C MET A 195 7.06 1.68 -22.75
N LEU A 196 6.29 1.85 -21.69
CA LEU A 196 5.73 3.14 -21.33
C LEU A 196 6.52 3.74 -20.17
N ASP A 197 6.86 5.01 -20.30
CA ASP A 197 7.57 5.79 -19.29
C ASP A 197 7.21 7.29 -19.43
N GLU A 198 8.08 8.18 -18.97
CA GLU A 198 7.89 9.63 -19.11
C GLU A 198 7.94 10.13 -20.55
N THR A 199 8.70 9.46 -21.40
CA THR A 199 8.86 9.84 -22.82
C THR A 199 7.71 9.34 -23.67
N GLN A 200 7.11 8.22 -23.27
CA GLN A 200 5.92 7.65 -23.91
C GLN A 200 4.84 7.37 -22.83
N PRO A 201 4.11 8.39 -22.38
CA PRO A 201 3.16 8.28 -21.27
C PRO A 201 1.80 7.71 -21.65
N LEU A 202 1.53 7.50 -22.93
CA LEU A 202 0.24 7.04 -23.46
C LEU A 202 0.44 5.97 -24.52
N LEU A 203 -0.39 4.91 -24.46
CA LEU A 203 -0.51 3.88 -25.47
C LEU A 203 -2.00 3.65 -25.75
N ARG A 204 -2.45 3.98 -26.96
CA ARG A 204 -3.81 3.70 -27.41
C ARG A 204 -3.89 2.32 -28.01
N LEU A 205 -4.97 1.58 -27.69
CA LEU A 205 -5.18 0.19 -28.04
C LEU A 205 -6.49 0.09 -28.84
N GLY A 206 -6.46 -0.55 -29.97
CA GLY A 206 -7.67 -0.75 -30.77
C GLY A 206 -7.40 -1.30 -32.14
N ARG A 207 -8.48 -1.50 -32.93
CA ARG A 207 -8.41 -1.93 -34.34
C ARG A 207 -8.27 -0.76 -35.32
N GLY A 208 -8.44 0.48 -34.85
CA GLY A 208 -8.33 1.67 -35.69
C GLY A 208 -6.87 2.08 -35.91
N ASP A 209 -6.59 2.65 -37.07
CA ASP A 209 -5.25 3.05 -37.50
C ASP A 209 -4.66 4.18 -36.63
N GLU A 210 -5.49 4.85 -35.84
CA GLU A 210 -5.08 5.87 -34.86
C GLU A 210 -4.48 5.29 -33.58
N CYS A 211 -4.49 3.95 -33.41
CA CYS A 211 -3.96 3.27 -32.22
C CYS A 211 -2.50 2.86 -32.43
N GLU A 212 -1.63 3.16 -31.45
CA GLU A 212 -0.23 2.76 -31.48
C GLU A 212 -0.09 1.23 -31.35
N LEU A 213 -1.02 0.56 -30.64
CA LEU A 213 -1.08 -0.90 -30.56
C LEU A 213 -2.33 -1.41 -31.30
N LEU A 214 -2.07 -1.94 -32.50
CA LEU A 214 -3.13 -2.43 -33.38
C LEU A 214 -3.60 -3.83 -32.97
N LEU A 215 -4.86 -3.94 -32.59
CA LEU A 215 -5.54 -5.21 -32.28
C LEU A 215 -6.14 -5.80 -33.55
N ARG A 216 -6.27 -7.14 -33.63
CA ARG A 216 -6.79 -7.83 -34.82
C ARG A 216 -8.10 -8.55 -34.59
N ASP A 217 -8.48 -8.79 -33.34
CA ASP A 217 -9.70 -9.50 -32.99
C ASP A 217 -10.94 -8.61 -33.19
N ASP A 218 -11.93 -9.10 -33.88
CA ASP A 218 -13.19 -8.38 -34.19
C ASP A 218 -14.01 -8.03 -32.95
N ARG A 219 -13.79 -8.72 -31.85
CA ARG A 219 -14.35 -8.39 -30.53
C ARG A 219 -13.79 -7.13 -29.94
N CYS A 220 -12.65 -6.66 -30.43
CA CYS A 220 -12.05 -5.39 -30.02
C CYS A 220 -12.66 -4.22 -30.77
N SER A 221 -12.85 -3.10 -30.10
CA SER A 221 -13.31 -1.84 -30.70
C SER A 221 -12.20 -1.14 -31.48
N ARG A 222 -12.56 -0.24 -32.43
CA ARG A 222 -11.58 0.60 -33.14
C ARG A 222 -10.73 1.37 -32.15
N GLN A 223 -11.35 2.06 -31.19
CA GLN A 223 -10.72 2.63 -30.01
C GLN A 223 -11.14 1.79 -28.81
N HIS A 224 -10.34 0.79 -28.45
CA HIS A 224 -10.69 -0.15 -27.39
C HIS A 224 -10.42 0.42 -26.00
N GLY A 225 -9.29 1.09 -25.86
CA GLY A 225 -8.88 1.72 -24.62
C GLY A 225 -7.51 2.37 -24.73
N SER A 226 -6.99 2.79 -23.61
CA SER A 226 -5.64 3.37 -23.48
C SER A 226 -4.95 2.90 -22.21
N ILE A 227 -3.63 2.77 -22.27
CA ILE A 227 -2.78 2.68 -21.10
C ILE A 227 -2.12 4.03 -20.92
N GLU A 228 -2.32 4.64 -19.76
CA GLU A 228 -1.91 6.00 -19.45
C GLU A 228 -0.96 6.00 -18.25
N ARG A 229 0.19 6.66 -18.38
CA ARG A 229 1.01 7.01 -17.24
C ARG A 229 0.37 8.17 -16.50
N ARG A 230 0.14 8.01 -15.20
CA ARG A 230 -0.35 9.05 -14.31
C ARG A 230 0.64 9.27 -13.18
N LEU A 231 0.45 10.31 -12.39
CA LEU A 231 1.32 10.64 -11.25
C LEU A 231 1.61 9.45 -10.31
N ASP A 232 0.64 8.53 -10.21
CA ASP A 232 0.68 7.39 -9.29
C ASP A 232 0.99 6.03 -9.97
N GLY A 233 1.44 6.02 -11.22
CA GLY A 233 1.72 4.81 -11.98
C GLY A 233 0.90 4.69 -13.26
N PHE A 234 0.65 3.47 -13.72
CA PHE A 234 -0.05 3.21 -14.98
C PHE A 234 -1.50 2.81 -14.75
N VAL A 235 -2.37 3.28 -15.64
CA VAL A 235 -3.81 3.01 -15.59
C VAL A 235 -4.27 2.54 -16.97
N PHE A 236 -5.00 1.44 -17.03
CA PHE A 236 -5.76 1.06 -18.22
C PHE A 236 -7.15 1.70 -18.16
N VAL A 237 -7.55 2.37 -19.23
CA VAL A 237 -8.87 2.99 -19.40
C VAL A 237 -9.61 2.24 -20.51
N ASP A 238 -10.65 1.50 -20.15
CA ASP A 238 -11.51 0.82 -21.11
C ASP A 238 -12.55 1.78 -21.68
N ARG A 239 -12.68 1.78 -23.01
CA ARG A 239 -13.68 2.54 -23.77
C ARG A 239 -14.42 1.65 -24.77
N SER A 240 -14.26 0.35 -24.63
CA SER A 240 -14.71 -0.64 -25.60
C SER A 240 -16.21 -0.92 -25.50
N ARG A 241 -16.71 -1.64 -26.50
CA ARG A 241 -18.08 -2.17 -26.52
C ARG A 241 -18.20 -3.43 -25.66
N ASN A 242 -17.24 -4.32 -25.76
CA ASN A 242 -17.32 -5.67 -25.14
C ASN A 242 -16.56 -5.77 -23.83
N GLY A 243 -15.83 -4.72 -23.40
CA GLY A 243 -15.03 -4.72 -22.19
C GLY A 243 -13.68 -5.41 -22.34
N SER A 244 -12.97 -5.42 -21.26
CA SER A 244 -11.64 -6.02 -21.10
C SER A 244 -11.58 -6.84 -19.81
N TYR A 245 -10.59 -7.68 -19.69
CA TYR A 245 -10.39 -8.56 -18.54
C TYR A 245 -8.98 -8.40 -18.02
N LEU A 246 -8.85 -8.09 -16.76
CA LEU A 246 -7.55 -7.93 -16.08
C LEU A 246 -7.32 -9.09 -15.13
N THR A 247 -6.20 -9.77 -15.29
CA THR A 247 -5.71 -10.78 -14.35
C THR A 247 -4.37 -10.30 -13.77
N LEU A 248 -4.32 -10.04 -12.49
CA LEU A 248 -3.08 -9.77 -11.77
C LEU A 248 -2.48 -11.08 -11.25
N ALA A 249 -1.15 -11.13 -11.09
CA ALA A 249 -0.48 -12.32 -10.59
C ALA A 249 -1.05 -12.77 -9.23
N GLY A 250 -1.57 -14.00 -9.18
CA GLY A 250 -2.18 -14.57 -7.97
C GLY A 250 -3.62 -14.13 -7.69
N GLN A 251 -4.28 -13.43 -8.62
CA GLN A 251 -5.68 -13.01 -8.50
C GLN A 251 -6.56 -13.63 -9.59
N GLY A 252 -7.86 -13.68 -9.32
CA GLY A 252 -8.87 -14.01 -10.33
C GLY A 252 -9.01 -12.92 -11.40
N GLU A 253 -9.62 -13.29 -12.51
CA GLU A 253 -9.90 -12.38 -13.62
C GLU A 253 -10.97 -11.36 -13.23
N ILE A 254 -10.72 -10.08 -13.52
CA ILE A 254 -11.62 -8.95 -13.22
C ILE A 254 -12.15 -8.37 -14.52
N PHE A 255 -13.46 -8.27 -14.67
CA PHE A 255 -14.08 -7.61 -15.82
C PHE A 255 -14.01 -6.09 -15.69
N VAL A 256 -13.51 -5.44 -16.75
CA VAL A 256 -13.32 -3.99 -16.85
C VAL A 256 -14.11 -3.49 -18.05
N HIS A 257 -15.15 -2.68 -17.83
CA HIS A 257 -15.96 -2.12 -18.90
C HIS A 257 -16.26 -0.65 -18.63
N ARG A 258 -15.87 0.22 -19.57
CA ARG A 258 -16.06 1.69 -19.53
C ARG A 258 -15.61 2.32 -18.21
N ARG A 259 -14.51 1.82 -17.67
CA ARG A 259 -13.90 2.32 -16.45
C ARG A 259 -12.38 2.24 -16.52
N SER A 260 -11.73 2.88 -15.56
CA SER A 260 -10.27 2.79 -15.43
C SER A 260 -9.87 1.83 -14.33
N VAL A 261 -8.75 1.12 -14.52
CA VAL A 261 -8.15 0.21 -13.54
C VAL A 261 -6.64 0.43 -13.51
N ALA A 262 -6.04 0.40 -12.32
CA ALA A 262 -4.60 0.53 -12.17
C ALA A 262 -3.89 -0.76 -12.64
N LEU A 263 -2.76 -0.58 -13.35
CA LEU A 263 -1.85 -1.64 -13.74
C LEU A 263 -0.64 -1.62 -12.83
N PHE A 264 -0.39 -2.70 -12.10
CA PHE A 264 0.72 -2.82 -11.17
C PHE A 264 1.23 -4.25 -11.11
N GLY A 265 2.51 -4.41 -10.71
CA GLY A 265 3.14 -5.72 -10.62
C GLY A 265 3.24 -6.42 -11.97
N ARG A 266 2.80 -7.66 -12.03
CA ARG A 266 2.70 -8.47 -13.24
C ARG A 266 1.26 -8.85 -13.48
N GLY A 267 0.83 -8.81 -14.72
CA GLY A 267 -0.53 -9.18 -15.06
C GLY A 267 -0.74 -9.44 -16.54
N LEU A 268 -1.96 -9.83 -16.83
CA LEU A 268 -2.47 -10.08 -18.17
C LEU A 268 -3.71 -9.21 -18.40
N LEU A 269 -3.71 -8.44 -19.46
CA LEU A 269 -4.86 -7.68 -19.92
C LEU A 269 -5.40 -8.37 -21.19
N SER A 270 -6.60 -8.91 -21.12
CA SER A 270 -7.30 -9.53 -22.26
C SER A 270 -8.37 -8.58 -22.77
N LEU A 271 -8.40 -8.32 -24.07
CA LEU A 271 -9.22 -7.29 -24.69
C LEU A 271 -10.36 -7.91 -25.50
N GLY A 272 -11.59 -7.46 -25.27
CA GLY A 272 -12.79 -7.90 -25.98
C GLY A 272 -13.32 -9.28 -25.60
N ALA A 273 -12.52 -10.10 -24.90
CA ALA A 273 -12.91 -11.44 -24.44
C ALA A 273 -12.07 -11.88 -23.22
N PRO A 274 -12.57 -12.83 -22.41
CA PRO A 274 -11.79 -13.42 -21.31
C PRO A 274 -10.47 -14.02 -21.76
N ALA A 275 -9.49 -14.09 -20.88
CA ALA A 275 -8.16 -14.63 -21.22
C ALA A 275 -8.19 -16.10 -21.65
N ALA A 276 -9.16 -16.89 -21.20
CA ALA A 276 -9.34 -18.27 -21.60
C ALA A 276 -9.97 -18.44 -23.00
N ALA A 277 -10.54 -17.36 -23.58
CA ALA A 277 -11.21 -17.45 -24.88
C ALA A 277 -10.19 -17.71 -26.01
N PRO A 278 -10.56 -18.54 -27.03
CA PRO A 278 -9.71 -18.75 -28.19
C PRO A 278 -9.39 -17.43 -28.90
N ALA A 279 -8.15 -17.30 -29.35
CA ALA A 279 -7.64 -16.13 -30.09
C ALA A 279 -7.86 -14.77 -29.40
N ALA A 280 -8.08 -14.73 -28.08
CA ALA A 280 -8.22 -13.46 -27.36
C ALA A 280 -6.94 -12.61 -27.46
N GLU A 281 -7.11 -11.30 -27.62
CA GLU A 281 -6.00 -10.35 -27.64
C GLU A 281 -5.48 -10.18 -26.20
N ARG A 282 -4.24 -10.62 -25.97
CA ARG A 282 -3.63 -10.68 -24.65
C ARG A 282 -2.36 -9.84 -24.59
N LEU A 283 -2.31 -8.91 -23.66
CA LEU A 283 -1.15 -8.12 -23.34
C LEU A 283 -0.63 -8.57 -21.98
N GLN A 284 0.58 -9.07 -21.94
CA GLN A 284 1.29 -9.26 -20.67
C GLN A 284 1.94 -7.95 -20.28
N PHE A 285 1.87 -7.59 -19.02
CA PHE A 285 2.54 -6.38 -18.53
C PHE A 285 3.30 -6.63 -17.24
N ARG A 286 4.33 -5.79 -17.05
CA ARG A 286 5.12 -5.76 -15.84
C ARG A 286 5.56 -4.32 -15.54
N THR A 287 5.27 -3.84 -14.33
CA THR A 287 5.84 -2.57 -13.85
C THR A 287 7.29 -2.77 -13.43
N ALA A 288 8.18 -1.84 -13.79
CA ALA A 288 9.58 -1.90 -13.38
C ALA A 288 9.70 -1.62 -11.88
N GLY A 289 10.36 -2.54 -11.18
CA GLY A 289 10.47 -2.56 -9.72
C GLY A 289 10.29 -3.97 -9.15
N TYR A 290 10.05 -4.96 -10.02
CA TYR A 290 9.96 -6.39 -9.69
C TYR A 290 10.99 -7.21 -10.45
#